data_e8746ef95534c8711e263b6638777ec6
#
_entry.id   e8746ef95534c8711e263b6638777ec6
#
_cell.length_a   1.000
_cell.length_b   1.000
_cell.length_c   1.000
_cell.angle_alpha   90.00
_cell.angle_beta   90.00
_cell.angle_gamma   90.00
#
_symmetry.space_group_name_H-M   'P 1'
#
loop_
_entity.id
_entity.type
_entity.pdbx_description
1 polymer ?
#
loop_
_entity_poly.entity_id
_entity_poly.type
_entity_poly.pdbx_seq_one_letter_code
_entity_poly.pdbx_strand_id
1 'polypeptide(L)'
;MGKKVLYIWFKKYDGILDGGGTENYRMYHLLQALFGAANVDSFYIHEKDEKLTIWKSVGIFLNFLKYYHNGITADKIQHIVGVSDKYDYIYLSTSLFGVIARELKRNNYKGKIITHFHNVESVYYAAIINQLNPIRPIVVKSARQNDMMSCAYSDKTIVLNKRDDDLLYKYYGRKADATIPITVPDVAGNVVPTITKTNKKPSCMFLGSNFGPNREGVLWFVNNVLPYVDIEFIIVGKDMDKLKEENKCLADIQVVGNAPSLSPFFEQADFMVLPIFSGSGMKVKTCESLMYGKNIIGTDEAFEGYYLDYDKVGGKCNTAEEFIDTIKNFSNNPICKYNTYSRKIYEERYSEASIKTTFAALFT
;
A
#
# COMPACT_ATOMS: atom_id res chain seq x y z
N MET A 1 -30.08 -17.38 -7.41
CA MET A 1 -29.49 -16.69 -6.25
C MET A 1 -28.12 -16.16 -6.65
N GLY A 2 -27.78 -14.92 -6.30
CA GLY A 2 -26.46 -14.37 -6.59
C GLY A 2 -25.37 -15.08 -5.77
N LYS A 3 -24.16 -15.19 -6.35
CA LYS A 3 -23.00 -15.77 -5.63
C LYS A 3 -22.65 -14.93 -4.43
N LYS A 4 -22.28 -15.57 -3.31
CA LYS A 4 -21.93 -14.94 -2.03
C LYS A 4 -20.42 -14.96 -1.76
N VAL A 5 -19.90 -13.90 -1.20
CA VAL A 5 -18.48 -13.72 -0.88
C VAL A 5 -18.29 -13.42 0.60
N LEU A 6 -17.36 -14.11 1.25
CA LEU A 6 -16.83 -13.72 2.57
C LEU A 6 -15.46 -13.06 2.39
N TYR A 7 -15.36 -11.77 2.75
CA TYR A 7 -14.12 -11.02 2.74
C TYR A 7 -13.47 -11.04 4.13
N ILE A 8 -12.27 -11.60 4.23
CA ILE A 8 -11.52 -11.72 5.49
C ILE A 8 -10.37 -10.73 5.49
N TRP A 9 -10.34 -9.84 6.49
CA TRP A 9 -9.31 -8.82 6.66
C TRP A 9 -8.92 -8.59 8.12
N PHE A 10 -7.82 -7.88 8.38
CA PHE A 10 -7.30 -7.74 9.73
C PHE A 10 -8.19 -6.86 10.61
N LYS A 11 -8.54 -5.65 10.17
CA LYS A 11 -9.19 -4.64 11.00
C LYS A 11 -10.27 -3.92 10.21
N LYS A 12 -11.37 -3.60 10.88
CA LYS A 12 -12.41 -2.76 10.31
C LYS A 12 -11.84 -1.36 9.99
N TYR A 13 -12.23 -0.83 8.84
CA TYR A 13 -11.89 0.53 8.47
C TYR A 13 -12.49 1.54 9.45
N ASP A 14 -11.65 2.40 10.03
CA ASP A 14 -12.01 3.40 11.05
C ASP A 14 -11.97 4.85 10.54
N GLY A 15 -11.87 5.05 9.22
CA GLY A 15 -11.78 6.37 8.59
C GLY A 15 -10.35 6.93 8.52
N ILE A 16 -9.38 6.31 9.17
CA ILE A 16 -7.98 6.73 9.14
C ILE A 16 -7.19 5.74 8.31
N LEU A 17 -6.73 6.17 7.13
CA LEU A 17 -6.07 5.30 6.16
C LEU A 17 -4.55 5.27 6.38
N ASP A 18 -4.03 4.06 6.55
CA ASP A 18 -2.69 3.71 6.08
C ASP A 18 -2.81 3.04 4.69
N GLY A 19 -1.69 2.84 3.99
CA GLY A 19 -1.72 2.30 2.63
C GLY A 19 -2.40 0.94 2.50
N GLY A 20 -2.20 0.03 3.47
CA GLY A 20 -2.82 -1.29 3.48
C GLY A 20 -4.32 -1.26 3.82
N GLY A 21 -4.71 -0.38 4.74
CA GLY A 21 -6.12 -0.17 5.09
C GLY A 21 -6.93 0.38 3.92
N THR A 22 -6.36 1.32 3.16
CA THR A 22 -6.97 1.88 1.95
C THR A 22 -7.21 0.80 0.90
N GLU A 23 -6.21 -0.04 0.65
CA GLU A 23 -6.30 -1.12 -0.33
C GLU A 23 -7.39 -2.13 0.04
N ASN A 24 -7.42 -2.58 1.30
CA ASN A 24 -8.41 -3.54 1.79
C ASN A 24 -9.84 -2.99 1.71
N TYR A 25 -10.03 -1.73 2.07
CA TYR A 25 -11.33 -1.06 1.98
C TYR A 25 -11.81 -0.99 0.53
N ARG A 26 -10.93 -0.64 -0.39
CA ARG A 26 -11.22 -0.57 -1.82
C ARG A 26 -11.57 -1.95 -2.39
N MET A 27 -10.79 -3.00 -2.09
CA MET A 27 -11.09 -4.35 -2.55
C MET A 27 -12.46 -4.83 -2.07
N TYR A 28 -12.82 -4.49 -0.84
CA TYR A 28 -14.17 -4.78 -0.31
C TYR A 28 -15.27 -4.09 -1.13
N HIS A 29 -15.10 -2.82 -1.49
CA HIS A 29 -16.08 -2.10 -2.32
C HIS A 29 -16.12 -2.59 -3.76
N LEU A 30 -15.01 -3.00 -4.33
CA LEU A 30 -14.99 -3.64 -5.66
C LEU A 30 -15.76 -4.96 -5.64
N LEU A 31 -15.64 -5.76 -4.60
CA LEU A 31 -16.45 -6.97 -4.41
C LEU A 31 -17.93 -6.63 -4.28
N GLN A 32 -18.29 -5.61 -3.50
CA GLN A 32 -19.68 -5.16 -3.38
C GLN A 32 -20.25 -4.66 -4.71
N ALA A 33 -19.45 -3.96 -5.51
CA ALA A 33 -19.85 -3.50 -6.84
C ALA A 33 -20.04 -4.68 -7.82
N LEU A 34 -19.28 -5.77 -7.67
CA LEU A 34 -19.36 -6.94 -8.54
C LEU A 34 -20.50 -7.87 -8.17
N PHE A 35 -20.72 -8.14 -6.89
CA PHE A 35 -21.67 -9.14 -6.39
C PHE A 35 -22.97 -8.55 -5.82
N GLY A 36 -23.00 -7.24 -5.58
CA GLY A 36 -24.04 -6.56 -4.80
C GLY A 36 -23.72 -6.56 -3.30
N ALA A 37 -23.95 -5.44 -2.63
CA ALA A 37 -23.59 -5.24 -1.22
C ALA A 37 -24.18 -6.30 -0.28
N ALA A 38 -25.41 -6.78 -0.55
CA ALA A 38 -26.07 -7.81 0.25
C ALA A 38 -25.46 -9.23 0.11
N ASN A 39 -24.57 -9.43 -0.85
CA ASN A 39 -23.93 -10.72 -1.11
C ASN A 39 -22.45 -10.74 -0.68
N VAL A 40 -21.95 -9.68 -0.08
CA VAL A 40 -20.54 -9.59 0.39
C VAL A 40 -20.54 -9.32 1.89
N ASP A 41 -20.24 -10.36 2.64
CA ASP A 41 -20.04 -10.28 4.09
C ASP A 41 -18.56 -10.05 4.41
N SER A 42 -18.27 -9.47 5.56
CA SER A 42 -16.91 -9.25 6.03
C SER A 42 -16.65 -9.90 7.38
N PHE A 43 -15.45 -10.47 7.55
CA PHE A 43 -14.96 -10.98 8.82
C PHE A 43 -13.65 -10.28 9.19
N TYR A 44 -13.58 -9.71 10.39
CA TYR A 44 -12.42 -9.00 10.91
C TYR A 44 -11.64 -9.87 11.89
N ILE A 45 -10.33 -9.99 11.69
CA ILE A 45 -9.45 -10.69 12.64
C ILE A 45 -9.34 -9.88 13.94
N HIS A 46 -9.31 -8.53 13.86
CA HIS A 46 -9.33 -7.65 15.00
C HIS A 46 -10.62 -6.82 15.00
N GLU A 47 -11.46 -7.00 16.01
CA GLU A 47 -12.69 -6.21 16.17
C GLU A 47 -12.45 -4.87 16.86
N LYS A 48 -11.46 -4.79 17.74
CA LYS A 48 -11.10 -3.58 18.52
C LYS A 48 -9.58 -3.50 18.74
N ASP A 49 -9.08 -2.28 18.92
CA ASP A 49 -7.70 -2.06 19.41
C ASP A 49 -7.62 -2.47 20.87
N GLU A 50 -7.12 -3.67 21.13
CA GLU A 50 -6.94 -4.18 22.46
C GLU A 50 -5.56 -3.77 22.99
N LYS A 51 -5.52 -3.19 24.22
CA LYS A 51 -4.25 -2.89 24.89
C LYS A 51 -3.42 -4.17 25.08
N LEU A 52 -2.15 -4.13 24.69
CA LEU A 52 -1.22 -5.22 24.92
C LEU A 52 -0.93 -5.37 26.41
N THR A 53 -1.17 -6.57 26.92
CA THR A 53 -0.75 -6.99 28.28
C THR A 53 0.36 -8.05 28.15
N ILE A 54 1.16 -8.26 29.21
CA ILE A 54 2.24 -9.27 29.20
C ILE A 54 1.70 -10.65 28.82
N TRP A 55 0.56 -11.04 29.36
CA TRP A 55 -0.08 -12.34 29.05
C TRP A 55 -0.56 -12.43 27.61
N LYS A 56 -1.07 -11.33 27.02
CA LYS A 56 -1.40 -11.26 25.60
C LYS A 56 -0.15 -11.39 24.72
N SER A 57 0.96 -10.78 25.11
CA SER A 57 2.24 -10.91 24.40
C SER A 57 2.75 -12.35 24.35
N VAL A 58 2.67 -13.08 25.45
CA VAL A 58 2.98 -14.52 25.50
C VAL A 58 2.03 -15.31 24.59
N GLY A 59 0.73 -15.03 24.64
CA GLY A 59 -0.28 -15.67 23.78
C GLY A 59 0.00 -15.42 22.29
N ILE A 60 0.35 -14.18 21.92
CA ILE A 60 0.75 -13.82 20.55
C ILE A 60 1.98 -14.62 20.12
N PHE A 61 3.00 -14.71 20.97
CA PHE A 61 4.20 -15.51 20.68
C PHE A 61 3.88 -17.00 20.43
N LEU A 62 3.08 -17.60 21.28
CA LEU A 62 2.63 -19.00 21.11
C LEU A 62 1.80 -19.19 19.83
N ASN A 63 1.02 -18.20 19.44
CA ASN A 63 0.27 -18.20 18.20
C ASN A 63 1.19 -18.18 16.96
N PHE A 64 2.28 -17.39 17.00
CA PHE A 64 3.28 -17.42 15.92
C PHE A 64 3.93 -18.79 15.74
N LEU A 65 4.16 -19.54 16.81
CA LEU A 65 4.67 -20.91 16.71
C LEU A 65 3.71 -21.87 16.00
N LYS A 66 2.41 -21.57 16.04
CA LYS A 66 1.35 -22.30 15.30
C LYS A 66 1.09 -21.71 13.92
N TYR A 67 1.87 -20.73 13.49
CA TYR A 67 1.69 -19.92 12.27
C TYR A 67 0.41 -19.06 12.29
N TYR A 68 -0.15 -18.80 13.44
CA TYR A 68 -1.28 -17.89 13.64
C TYR A 68 -0.74 -16.47 13.72
N HIS A 69 -0.64 -15.83 12.55
CA HIS A 69 -0.08 -14.49 12.44
C HIS A 69 -1.08 -13.45 12.92
N ASN A 70 -0.59 -12.45 13.63
CA ASN A 70 -1.28 -11.18 13.93
C ASN A 70 -2.76 -11.32 14.35
N GLY A 71 -3.02 -11.99 15.48
CA GLY A 71 -4.36 -12.08 16.09
C GLY A 71 -5.26 -13.19 15.53
N ILE A 72 -4.79 -14.01 14.60
CA ILE A 72 -5.45 -15.26 14.24
C ILE A 72 -5.45 -16.19 15.45
N THR A 73 -6.59 -16.83 15.74
CA THR A 73 -6.75 -17.83 16.79
C THR A 73 -7.47 -19.08 16.26
N ALA A 74 -7.35 -20.19 16.97
CA ALA A 74 -8.06 -21.42 16.61
C ALA A 74 -9.59 -21.21 16.53
N ASP A 75 -10.15 -20.47 17.49
CA ASP A 75 -11.58 -20.21 17.54
C ASP A 75 -12.09 -19.40 16.34
N LYS A 76 -11.30 -18.37 15.91
CA LYS A 76 -11.63 -17.59 14.71
C LYS A 76 -11.59 -18.46 13.45
N ILE A 77 -10.58 -19.34 13.34
CA ILE A 77 -10.49 -20.29 12.23
C ILE A 77 -11.70 -21.24 12.24
N GLN A 78 -12.04 -21.81 13.40
CA GLN A 78 -13.20 -22.70 13.52
C GLN A 78 -14.51 -21.97 13.17
N HIS A 79 -14.67 -20.73 13.60
CA HIS A 79 -15.84 -19.92 13.23
C HIS A 79 -15.90 -19.72 11.69
N ILE A 80 -14.79 -19.32 11.05
CA ILE A 80 -14.74 -19.12 9.60
C ILE A 80 -15.08 -20.43 8.87
N VAL A 81 -14.51 -21.55 9.29
CA VAL A 81 -14.80 -22.88 8.73
C VAL A 81 -16.28 -23.23 8.93
N GLY A 82 -16.84 -22.99 10.12
CA GLY A 82 -18.24 -23.31 10.43
C GLY A 82 -19.28 -22.53 9.63
N VAL A 83 -18.92 -21.35 9.11
CA VAL A 83 -19.81 -20.56 8.26
C VAL A 83 -19.51 -20.64 6.78
N SER A 84 -18.41 -21.27 6.39
CA SER A 84 -17.84 -21.23 5.04
C SER A 84 -18.80 -21.74 3.96
N ASP A 85 -19.60 -22.76 4.24
CA ASP A 85 -20.55 -23.37 3.29
C ASP A 85 -21.65 -22.41 2.81
N LYS A 86 -21.79 -21.23 3.45
CA LYS A 86 -22.73 -20.20 3.03
C LYS A 86 -22.20 -19.37 1.85
N TYR A 87 -20.90 -19.51 1.50
CA TYR A 87 -20.21 -18.65 0.54
C TYR A 87 -19.66 -19.45 -0.64
N ASP A 88 -19.82 -18.90 -1.83
CA ASP A 88 -19.21 -19.44 -3.06
C ASP A 88 -17.74 -19.08 -3.14
N TYR A 89 -17.37 -17.92 -2.57
CA TYR A 89 -16.00 -17.39 -2.55
C TYR A 89 -15.60 -16.96 -1.15
N ILE A 90 -14.37 -17.28 -0.76
CA ILE A 90 -13.70 -16.68 0.40
C ILE A 90 -12.49 -15.91 -0.11
N TYR A 91 -12.50 -14.58 0.12
CA TYR A 91 -11.43 -13.70 -0.27
C TYR A 91 -10.56 -13.36 0.94
N LEU A 92 -9.31 -13.77 0.89
CA LEU A 92 -8.30 -13.51 1.92
C LEU A 92 -7.52 -12.25 1.53
N SER A 93 -7.65 -11.19 2.28
CA SER A 93 -7.04 -9.89 1.95
C SER A 93 -5.52 -9.86 2.07
N THR A 94 -4.90 -10.92 2.58
CA THR A 94 -3.44 -11.02 2.71
C THR A 94 -3.02 -12.49 2.70
N SER A 95 -1.80 -12.76 2.27
CA SER A 95 -1.19 -14.10 2.34
C SER A 95 -0.94 -14.58 3.77
N LEU A 96 -0.93 -13.69 4.77
CA LEU A 96 -0.81 -14.06 6.19
C LEU A 96 -1.99 -14.91 6.69
N PHE A 97 -3.04 -15.03 5.91
CA PHE A 97 -4.19 -15.90 6.16
C PHE A 97 -4.06 -17.30 5.56
N GLY A 98 -2.86 -17.73 5.15
CA GLY A 98 -2.62 -19.04 4.56
C GLY A 98 -3.05 -20.20 5.44
N VAL A 99 -2.94 -20.08 6.76
CA VAL A 99 -3.46 -21.08 7.69
C VAL A 99 -4.99 -21.22 7.58
N ILE A 100 -5.73 -20.14 7.31
CA ILE A 100 -7.18 -20.17 7.09
C ILE A 100 -7.48 -20.91 5.79
N ALA A 101 -6.76 -20.61 4.70
CA ALA A 101 -6.91 -21.32 3.43
C ALA A 101 -6.71 -22.83 3.59
N ARG A 102 -5.66 -23.24 4.32
CA ARG A 102 -5.38 -24.65 4.64
C ARG A 102 -6.53 -25.32 5.40
N GLU A 103 -7.03 -24.68 6.46
CA GLU A 103 -8.09 -25.28 7.29
C GLU A 103 -9.42 -25.35 6.54
N LEU A 104 -9.75 -24.39 5.70
CA LEU A 104 -10.91 -24.44 4.81
C LEU A 104 -10.83 -25.68 3.89
N LYS A 105 -9.70 -25.90 3.21
CA LYS A 105 -9.53 -27.08 2.34
C LYS A 105 -9.53 -28.40 3.11
N ARG A 106 -8.94 -28.45 4.32
CA ARG A 106 -8.98 -29.62 5.20
C ARG A 106 -10.38 -29.99 5.65
N ASN A 107 -11.25 -29.01 5.82
CA ASN A 107 -12.66 -29.19 6.17
C ASN A 107 -13.57 -29.27 4.94
N ASN A 108 -13.02 -29.61 3.76
CA ASN A 108 -13.74 -29.85 2.52
C ASN A 108 -14.58 -28.68 2.01
N TYR A 109 -14.19 -27.42 2.28
CA TYR A 109 -14.82 -26.27 1.68
C TYR A 109 -14.87 -26.40 0.16
N LYS A 110 -16.06 -26.26 -0.43
CA LYS A 110 -16.33 -26.51 -1.85
C LYS A 110 -16.24 -25.27 -2.73
N GLY A 111 -16.36 -24.09 -2.12
CA GLY A 111 -16.20 -22.81 -2.82
C GLY A 111 -14.73 -22.53 -3.19
N LYS A 112 -14.50 -21.43 -3.82
CA LYS A 112 -13.16 -20.98 -4.25
C LYS A 112 -12.53 -20.05 -3.21
N ILE A 113 -11.25 -20.25 -2.93
CA ILE A 113 -10.43 -19.38 -2.07
C ILE A 113 -9.56 -18.51 -2.96
N ILE A 114 -9.63 -17.20 -2.77
CA ILE A 114 -8.83 -16.20 -3.47
C ILE A 114 -7.95 -15.50 -2.44
N THR A 115 -6.64 -15.49 -2.63
CA THR A 115 -5.71 -14.79 -1.74
C THR A 115 -5.01 -13.64 -2.46
N HIS A 116 -5.06 -12.45 -1.85
CA HIS A 116 -4.38 -11.26 -2.32
C HIS A 116 -3.05 -11.08 -1.58
N PHE A 117 -1.97 -11.07 -2.32
CA PHE A 117 -0.63 -10.79 -1.82
C PHE A 117 -0.34 -9.30 -2.01
N HIS A 118 -0.43 -8.52 -0.95
CA HIS A 118 0.02 -7.12 -0.97
C HIS A 118 1.55 -7.04 -1.04
N ASN A 119 2.20 -8.06 -0.52
CA ASN A 119 3.62 -8.34 -0.58
C ASN A 119 3.82 -9.85 -0.56
N VAL A 120 5.03 -10.32 -0.89
CA VAL A 120 5.51 -11.59 -0.39
C VAL A 120 5.93 -11.36 1.07
N GLU A 121 5.05 -11.66 2.01
CA GLU A 121 5.14 -11.20 3.40
C GLU A 121 6.40 -11.66 4.11
N SER A 122 6.91 -12.85 3.79
CA SER A 122 8.18 -13.33 4.33
C SER A 122 9.37 -12.48 3.92
N VAL A 123 9.37 -11.94 2.71
CA VAL A 123 10.40 -11.02 2.19
C VAL A 123 10.24 -9.66 2.85
N TYR A 124 9.02 -9.17 2.94
CA TYR A 124 8.70 -7.90 3.60
C TYR A 124 9.16 -7.88 5.06
N TYR A 125 8.73 -8.84 5.87
CA TYR A 125 9.14 -8.89 7.28
C TYR A 125 10.65 -9.09 7.47
N ALA A 126 11.29 -9.85 6.57
CA ALA A 126 12.74 -9.98 6.60
C ALA A 126 13.48 -8.66 6.32
N ALA A 127 12.87 -7.77 5.54
CA ALA A 127 13.45 -6.45 5.20
C ALA A 127 13.22 -5.42 6.32
N ILE A 128 12.00 -5.36 6.90
CA ILE A 128 11.63 -4.28 7.83
C ILE A 128 11.99 -4.55 9.29
N ILE A 129 12.09 -5.82 9.71
CA ILE A 129 12.44 -6.14 11.09
C ILE A 129 13.96 -6.15 11.22
N ASN A 130 14.48 -5.34 12.17
CA ASN A 130 15.92 -5.27 12.44
C ASN A 130 16.52 -6.66 12.65
N GLN A 131 17.67 -6.90 12.05
CA GLN A 131 18.37 -8.20 12.09
C GLN A 131 18.70 -8.66 13.52
N LEU A 132 18.94 -7.73 14.44
CA LEU A 132 19.23 -8.00 15.85
C LEU A 132 17.98 -8.26 16.69
N ASN A 133 16.79 -8.09 16.14
CA ASN A 133 15.56 -8.33 16.88
C ASN A 133 15.33 -9.84 17.08
N PRO A 134 15.28 -10.34 18.33
CA PRO A 134 15.21 -11.78 18.62
C PRO A 134 13.90 -12.44 18.13
N ILE A 135 12.82 -11.68 17.94
CA ILE A 135 11.55 -12.24 17.42
C ILE A 135 11.53 -12.35 15.88
N ARG A 136 12.45 -11.70 15.17
CA ARG A 136 12.52 -11.68 13.72
C ARG A 136 12.47 -13.07 13.07
N PRO A 137 13.26 -14.08 13.50
CA PRO A 137 13.24 -15.41 12.89
C PRO A 137 11.86 -16.08 12.99
N ILE A 138 11.16 -15.86 14.11
CA ILE A 138 9.84 -16.46 14.36
C ILE A 138 8.78 -15.81 13.48
N VAL A 139 8.77 -14.46 13.40
CA VAL A 139 7.84 -13.71 12.58
C VAL A 139 8.04 -14.02 11.10
N VAL A 140 9.28 -13.99 10.62
CA VAL A 140 9.62 -14.30 9.21
C VAL A 140 9.27 -15.76 8.88
N LYS A 141 9.53 -16.71 9.78
CA LYS A 141 9.14 -18.11 9.59
C LYS A 141 7.62 -18.26 9.51
N SER A 142 6.89 -17.60 10.40
CA SER A 142 5.43 -17.61 10.38
C SER A 142 4.84 -17.03 9.09
N ALA A 143 5.37 -15.90 8.64
CA ALA A 143 4.98 -15.29 7.36
C ALA A 143 5.27 -16.23 6.18
N ARG A 144 6.48 -16.83 6.15
CA ARG A 144 6.87 -17.78 5.10
C ARG A 144 5.95 -18.99 5.03
N GLN A 145 5.53 -19.52 6.17
CA GLN A 145 4.60 -20.65 6.20
C GLN A 145 3.21 -20.24 5.71
N ASN A 146 2.75 -19.03 6.04
CA ASN A 146 1.48 -18.53 5.53
C ASN A 146 1.53 -18.25 4.02
N ASP A 147 2.60 -17.61 3.51
CA ASP A 147 2.79 -17.44 2.07
C ASP A 147 2.74 -18.79 1.34
N MET A 148 3.45 -19.81 1.86
CA MET A 148 3.45 -21.15 1.30
C MET A 148 2.06 -21.79 1.32
N MET A 149 1.34 -21.68 2.44
CA MET A 149 -0.02 -22.23 2.56
C MET A 149 -1.00 -21.48 1.65
N SER A 150 -0.88 -20.17 1.52
CA SER A 150 -1.67 -19.37 0.58
C SER A 150 -1.43 -19.83 -0.86
N CYS A 151 -0.18 -20.05 -1.25
CA CYS A 151 0.14 -20.62 -2.57
C CYS A 151 -0.42 -22.02 -2.78
N ALA A 152 -0.39 -22.89 -1.76
CA ALA A 152 -0.76 -24.29 -1.88
C ALA A 152 -2.28 -24.53 -1.83
N TYR A 153 -3.01 -23.72 -1.06
CA TYR A 153 -4.42 -23.99 -0.74
C TYR A 153 -5.41 -22.99 -1.33
N SER A 154 -4.95 -21.86 -1.92
CA SER A 154 -5.83 -20.95 -2.63
C SER A 154 -6.09 -21.41 -4.06
N ASP A 155 -7.33 -21.30 -4.52
CA ASP A 155 -7.70 -21.59 -5.90
C ASP A 155 -7.17 -20.51 -6.86
N LYS A 156 -7.14 -19.25 -6.40
CA LYS A 156 -6.56 -18.10 -7.12
C LYS A 156 -5.68 -17.28 -6.21
N THR A 157 -4.60 -16.75 -6.77
CA THR A 157 -3.69 -15.79 -6.11
C THR A 157 -3.55 -14.52 -6.92
N ILE A 158 -3.53 -13.40 -6.23
CA ILE A 158 -3.38 -12.05 -6.80
C ILE A 158 -2.11 -11.43 -6.23
N VAL A 159 -1.35 -10.73 -7.05
CA VAL A 159 -0.22 -9.89 -6.65
C VAL A 159 -0.40 -8.47 -7.15
N LEU A 160 0.30 -7.50 -6.57
CA LEU A 160 0.22 -6.09 -6.98
C LEU A 160 1.07 -5.80 -8.23
N ASN A 161 2.18 -6.51 -8.42
CA ASN A 161 3.14 -6.19 -9.47
C ASN A 161 3.95 -7.42 -9.89
N LYS A 162 4.76 -7.25 -10.94
CA LYS A 162 5.60 -8.32 -11.49
C LYS A 162 6.70 -8.77 -10.51
N ARG A 163 7.29 -7.87 -9.71
CA ARG A 163 8.31 -8.25 -8.72
C ARG A 163 7.76 -9.28 -7.75
N ASP A 164 6.55 -9.04 -7.24
CA ASP A 164 5.93 -9.95 -6.28
C ASP A 164 5.53 -11.28 -6.94
N ASP A 165 5.11 -11.27 -8.22
CA ASP A 165 4.88 -12.52 -8.98
C ASP A 165 6.18 -13.32 -9.18
N ASP A 166 7.28 -12.65 -9.51
CA ASP A 166 8.59 -13.29 -9.67
C ASP A 166 9.12 -13.84 -8.33
N LEU A 167 8.89 -13.13 -7.22
CA LEU A 167 9.22 -13.61 -5.87
C LEU A 167 8.35 -14.82 -5.46
N LEU A 168 7.06 -14.79 -5.78
CA LEU A 168 6.15 -15.91 -5.54
C LEU A 168 6.63 -17.16 -6.25
N TYR A 169 6.98 -17.03 -7.53
CA TYR A 169 7.53 -18.13 -8.31
C TYR A 169 8.87 -18.63 -7.75
N LYS A 170 9.78 -17.70 -7.43
CA LYS A 170 11.11 -18.01 -6.90
C LYS A 170 11.07 -18.79 -5.59
N TYR A 171 10.19 -18.41 -4.66
CA TYR A 171 10.19 -18.99 -3.32
C TYR A 171 9.19 -20.12 -3.14
N TYR A 172 8.11 -20.16 -3.92
CA TYR A 172 6.99 -21.10 -3.74
C TYR A 172 6.62 -21.87 -5.02
N GLY A 173 7.29 -21.62 -6.14
CA GLY A 173 7.06 -22.31 -7.41
C GLY A 173 5.71 -21.99 -8.06
N ARG A 174 4.99 -20.95 -7.58
CA ARG A 174 3.67 -20.58 -8.10
C ARG A 174 3.72 -19.19 -8.73
N LYS A 175 3.17 -19.07 -9.95
CA LYS A 175 2.81 -17.80 -10.56
C LYS A 175 1.44 -17.35 -10.07
N ALA A 176 1.26 -16.04 -9.94
CA ALA A 176 -0.03 -15.47 -9.61
C ALA A 176 -1.03 -15.65 -10.77
N ASP A 177 -2.30 -15.82 -10.44
CA ASP A 177 -3.38 -15.92 -11.44
C ASP A 177 -3.74 -14.55 -12.05
N ALA A 178 -3.47 -13.47 -11.31
CA ALA A 178 -3.62 -12.10 -11.80
C ALA A 178 -2.65 -11.14 -11.11
N THR A 179 -2.25 -10.11 -11.86
CA THR A 179 -1.60 -8.91 -11.31
C THR A 179 -2.62 -7.79 -11.29
N ILE A 180 -2.96 -7.31 -10.09
CA ILE A 180 -3.90 -6.21 -9.87
C ILE A 180 -3.15 -5.13 -9.09
N PRO A 181 -2.72 -4.04 -9.75
CA PRO A 181 -1.94 -3.00 -9.10
C PRO A 181 -2.78 -2.23 -8.08
N ILE A 182 -2.12 -1.49 -7.20
CA ILE A 182 -2.79 -0.49 -6.38
C ILE A 182 -3.53 0.48 -7.29
N THR A 183 -4.80 0.74 -6.96
CA THR A 183 -5.59 1.81 -7.54
C THR A 183 -6.11 2.73 -6.44
N VAL A 184 -6.50 3.93 -6.76
CA VAL A 184 -7.18 4.85 -5.84
C VAL A 184 -8.45 5.38 -6.50
N PRO A 185 -9.51 5.72 -5.73
CA PRO A 185 -10.67 6.40 -6.27
C PRO A 185 -10.28 7.72 -6.91
N ASP A 186 -10.89 8.05 -8.03
CA ASP A 186 -10.66 9.34 -8.69
C ASP A 186 -11.40 10.47 -7.94
N VAL A 187 -10.64 11.22 -7.16
CA VAL A 187 -11.15 12.38 -6.42
C VAL A 187 -10.59 13.71 -6.95
N ALA A 188 -9.70 13.67 -7.96
CA ALA A 188 -9.12 14.88 -8.53
C ALA A 188 -10.11 15.67 -9.39
N GLY A 189 -11.13 15.00 -9.93
CA GLY A 189 -12.10 15.64 -10.83
C GLY A 189 -11.46 16.19 -12.11
N ASN A 190 -12.05 17.23 -12.68
CA ASN A 190 -11.52 17.93 -13.85
C ASN A 190 -10.44 18.92 -13.43
N VAL A 191 -9.22 18.46 -13.23
CA VAL A 191 -8.08 19.35 -12.93
C VAL A 191 -7.69 20.11 -14.19
N VAL A 192 -7.74 21.43 -14.13
CA VAL A 192 -7.32 22.29 -15.24
C VAL A 192 -5.81 22.52 -15.18
N PRO A 193 -5.08 22.35 -16.30
CA PRO A 193 -3.65 22.67 -16.34
C PRO A 193 -3.39 24.10 -15.93
N THR A 194 -2.61 24.29 -14.87
CA THR A 194 -2.22 25.60 -14.35
C THR A 194 -0.72 25.72 -14.37
N ILE A 195 -0.20 26.80 -14.94
CA ILE A 195 1.24 27.08 -14.98
C ILE A 195 1.59 27.96 -13.78
N THR A 196 2.58 27.53 -13.01
CA THR A 196 3.15 28.37 -11.94
C THR A 196 3.85 29.59 -12.55
N LYS A 197 3.53 30.77 -12.04
CA LYS A 197 4.19 31.99 -12.48
C LYS A 197 5.68 31.93 -12.15
N THR A 198 6.52 32.35 -13.10
CA THR A 198 8.00 32.30 -13.03
C THR A 198 8.61 33.05 -11.85
N ASN A 199 7.85 33.96 -11.19
CA ASN A 199 8.33 34.80 -10.09
C ASN A 199 7.98 34.26 -8.70
N LYS A 200 7.40 33.04 -8.59
CA LYS A 200 7.10 32.42 -7.32
C LYS A 200 8.05 31.24 -7.09
N LYS A 201 8.57 31.14 -5.87
CA LYS A 201 9.34 29.98 -5.42
C LYS A 201 8.52 28.71 -5.63
N PRO A 202 9.05 27.69 -6.34
CA PRO A 202 8.32 26.46 -6.56
C PRO A 202 8.03 25.72 -5.25
N SER A 203 6.87 25.07 -5.18
CA SER A 203 6.48 24.28 -4.02
C SER A 203 6.47 22.78 -4.37
N CYS A 204 7.08 21.97 -3.51
CA CYS A 204 6.97 20.52 -3.62
C CYS A 204 6.34 19.90 -2.37
N MET A 205 5.72 18.75 -2.54
CA MET A 205 5.07 18.04 -1.45
C MET A 205 5.59 16.61 -1.32
N PHE A 206 5.76 16.18 -0.05
CA PHE A 206 5.85 14.78 0.33
C PHE A 206 4.54 14.34 0.99
N LEU A 207 4.04 13.18 0.59
CA LEU A 207 2.85 12.56 1.19
C LEU A 207 3.22 11.24 1.87
N GLY A 208 2.85 11.06 3.13
CA GLY A 208 3.03 9.78 3.83
C GLY A 208 2.87 9.89 5.34
N SER A 209 2.50 8.78 5.99
CA SER A 209 2.40 8.68 7.45
C SER A 209 3.77 8.66 8.12
N ASN A 210 3.79 8.94 9.43
CA ASN A 210 4.98 8.85 10.29
C ASN A 210 5.40 7.39 10.53
N PHE A 211 5.92 6.76 9.48
CA PHE A 211 6.38 5.36 9.43
C PHE A 211 7.85 5.33 9.02
N GLY A 212 8.62 4.35 9.49
CA GLY A 212 10.08 4.29 9.34
C GLY A 212 10.63 4.76 7.99
N PRO A 213 10.32 4.08 6.87
CA PRO A 213 10.79 4.48 5.54
C PRO A 213 10.42 5.92 5.12
N ASN A 214 9.25 6.41 5.53
CA ASN A 214 8.83 7.79 5.24
C ASN A 214 9.64 8.80 6.07
N ARG A 215 9.85 8.50 7.36
CA ARG A 215 10.69 9.33 8.26
C ARG A 215 12.10 9.45 7.72
N GLU A 216 12.71 8.31 7.40
CA GLU A 216 14.07 8.23 6.85
C GLU A 216 14.19 9.05 5.57
N GLY A 217 13.27 8.87 4.64
CA GLY A 217 13.27 9.58 3.37
C GLY A 217 13.09 11.09 3.53
N VAL A 218 12.14 11.54 4.35
CA VAL A 218 11.90 12.97 4.63
C VAL A 218 13.13 13.61 5.27
N LEU A 219 13.68 13.00 6.32
CA LEU A 219 14.85 13.53 7.01
C LEU A 219 16.09 13.54 6.12
N TRP A 220 16.26 12.50 5.30
CA TRP A 220 17.32 12.45 4.30
C TRP A 220 17.19 13.59 3.28
N PHE A 221 16.00 13.83 2.74
CA PHE A 221 15.75 14.90 1.77
C PHE A 221 16.01 16.28 2.36
N VAL A 222 15.54 16.52 3.58
CA VAL A 222 15.73 17.79 4.29
C VAL A 222 17.21 18.08 4.57
N ASN A 223 18.00 17.05 4.89
CA ASN A 223 19.41 17.24 5.23
C ASN A 223 20.34 17.26 4.00
N ASN A 224 20.01 16.53 2.92
CA ASN A 224 20.94 16.31 1.81
C ASN A 224 20.51 16.99 0.50
N VAL A 225 19.25 17.41 0.34
CA VAL A 225 18.75 17.99 -0.91
C VAL A 225 18.24 19.42 -0.67
N LEU A 226 17.35 19.60 0.30
CA LEU A 226 16.68 20.89 0.53
C LEU A 226 17.63 22.10 0.69
N PRO A 227 18.81 22.00 1.34
CA PRO A 227 19.74 23.12 1.47
C PRO A 227 20.36 23.61 0.16
N TYR A 228 20.26 22.83 -0.93
CA TYR A 228 20.90 23.09 -2.21
C TYR A 228 19.91 23.51 -3.31
N VAL A 229 18.61 23.60 -2.99
CA VAL A 229 17.53 23.97 -3.92
C VAL A 229 16.66 25.07 -3.33
N ASP A 230 16.15 25.95 -4.17
CA ASP A 230 15.27 27.05 -3.74
C ASP A 230 13.81 26.71 -3.97
N ILE A 231 13.23 25.92 -3.07
CA ILE A 231 11.85 25.45 -3.12
C ILE A 231 11.15 25.57 -1.76
N GLU A 232 9.82 25.66 -1.76
CA GLU A 232 8.99 25.45 -0.57
C GLU A 232 8.73 23.94 -0.43
N PHE A 233 8.99 23.38 0.75
CA PHE A 233 8.73 21.96 1.02
C PHE A 233 7.56 21.78 1.98
N ILE A 234 6.60 20.97 1.58
CA ILE A 234 5.38 20.65 2.33
C ILE A 234 5.37 19.17 2.65
N ILE A 235 5.15 18.82 3.91
CA ILE A 235 5.02 17.44 4.37
C ILE A 235 3.60 17.24 4.85
N VAL A 236 2.89 16.24 4.27
CA VAL A 236 1.50 15.96 4.62
C VAL A 236 1.36 14.48 4.97
N GLY A 237 0.65 14.18 6.05
CA GLY A 237 0.21 12.81 6.36
C GLY A 237 0.14 12.48 7.82
N LYS A 238 -0.47 11.36 8.12
CA LYS A 238 -0.80 10.90 9.46
C LYS A 238 0.39 10.94 10.40
N ASP A 239 0.22 11.63 11.54
CA ASP A 239 1.20 11.76 12.63
C ASP A 239 2.54 12.43 12.22
N MET A 240 2.62 13.14 11.07
CA MET A 240 3.85 13.82 10.65
C MET A 240 4.19 15.05 11.51
N ASP A 241 3.21 15.64 12.18
CA ASP A 241 3.38 16.65 13.23
C ASP A 241 4.30 16.16 14.36
N LYS A 242 4.16 14.91 14.78
CA LYS A 242 5.07 14.28 15.78
C LYS A 242 6.51 14.21 15.26
N LEU A 243 6.70 13.92 13.96
CA LEU A 243 8.04 13.94 13.36
C LEU A 243 8.67 15.32 13.43
N LYS A 244 7.87 16.38 13.19
CA LYS A 244 8.32 17.76 13.31
C LYS A 244 8.72 18.11 14.74
N GLU A 245 7.94 17.71 15.74
CA GLU A 245 8.25 17.91 17.17
C GLU A 245 9.56 17.25 17.59
N GLU A 246 9.86 16.08 17.05
CA GLU A 246 11.07 15.31 17.34
C GLU A 246 12.33 15.84 16.62
N ASN A 247 12.19 16.67 15.56
CA ASN A 247 13.30 17.03 14.66
C ASN A 247 13.38 18.52 14.38
N LYS A 248 14.36 19.19 14.95
CA LYS A 248 14.58 20.64 14.78
C LYS A 248 14.80 21.07 13.31
N CYS A 249 15.35 20.21 12.46
CA CYS A 249 15.53 20.53 11.04
C CYS A 249 14.21 20.73 10.29
N LEU A 250 13.09 20.36 10.87
CA LEU A 250 11.75 20.55 10.30
C LEU A 250 11.04 21.83 10.82
N ALA A 251 11.69 22.63 11.69
CA ALA A 251 11.04 23.76 12.37
C ALA A 251 10.37 24.75 11.39
N ASP A 252 11.08 25.12 10.32
CA ASP A 252 10.62 26.09 9.32
C ASP A 252 9.87 25.45 8.13
N ILE A 253 9.66 24.13 8.15
CA ILE A 253 8.96 23.40 7.11
C ILE A 253 7.46 23.32 7.43
N GLN A 254 6.61 23.50 6.43
CA GLN A 254 5.17 23.27 6.58
C GLN A 254 4.92 21.75 6.73
N VAL A 255 4.48 21.35 7.92
CA VAL A 255 4.12 19.96 8.22
C VAL A 255 2.67 19.90 8.67
N VAL A 256 1.89 19.02 8.06
CA VAL A 256 0.46 18.84 8.34
C VAL A 256 0.21 17.37 8.70
N GLY A 257 -0.05 17.13 9.98
CA GLY A 257 -0.53 15.85 10.48
C GLY A 257 -2.04 15.72 10.29
N ASN A 258 -2.50 14.53 9.89
CA ASN A 258 -3.94 14.20 9.88
C ASN A 258 -4.84 15.16 9.08
N ALA A 259 -4.43 15.52 7.86
CA ALA A 259 -5.22 16.37 6.98
C ALA A 259 -6.58 15.70 6.63
N PRO A 260 -7.71 16.42 6.78
CA PRO A 260 -9.03 15.85 6.46
C PRO A 260 -9.26 15.66 4.96
N SER A 261 -8.52 16.39 4.12
CA SER A 261 -8.52 16.28 2.66
C SER A 261 -7.13 16.55 2.12
N LEU A 262 -6.72 15.80 1.12
CA LEU A 262 -5.43 15.97 0.44
C LEU A 262 -5.51 16.94 -0.73
N SER A 263 -6.70 17.16 -1.31
CA SER A 263 -6.88 17.98 -2.52
C SER A 263 -6.26 19.38 -2.42
N PRO A 264 -6.44 20.16 -1.33
CA PRO A 264 -5.85 21.50 -1.24
C PRO A 264 -4.31 21.49 -1.29
N PHE A 265 -3.68 20.45 -0.75
CA PHE A 265 -2.22 20.32 -0.76
C PHE A 265 -1.69 19.90 -2.14
N PHE A 266 -2.41 19.03 -2.84
CA PHE A 266 -2.10 18.71 -4.23
C PHE A 266 -2.29 19.94 -5.14
N GLU A 267 -3.29 20.80 -4.91
CA GLU A 267 -3.47 22.05 -5.63
C GLU A 267 -2.35 23.06 -5.33
N GLN A 268 -1.88 23.13 -4.08
CA GLN A 268 -0.78 23.99 -3.67
C GLN A 268 0.53 23.56 -4.31
N ALA A 269 0.87 22.27 -4.28
CA ALA A 269 2.15 21.75 -4.74
C ALA A 269 2.30 21.83 -6.27
N ASP A 270 3.46 22.28 -6.73
CA ASP A 270 3.83 22.27 -8.14
C ASP A 270 4.26 20.87 -8.60
N PHE A 271 4.96 20.12 -7.73
CA PHE A 271 5.38 18.75 -7.98
C PHE A 271 5.51 17.94 -6.68
N MET A 272 5.65 16.64 -6.81
CA MET A 272 5.84 15.70 -5.70
C MET A 272 7.30 15.27 -5.59
N VAL A 273 7.79 15.09 -4.35
CA VAL A 273 9.07 14.44 -4.08
C VAL A 273 8.84 13.20 -3.22
N LEU A 274 9.35 12.06 -3.67
CA LEU A 274 9.16 10.77 -3.02
C LEU A 274 10.52 10.09 -2.76
N PRO A 275 11.31 10.57 -1.79
CA PRO A 275 12.62 10.05 -1.44
C PRO A 275 12.47 8.79 -0.55
N ILE A 276 11.93 7.73 -1.10
CA ILE A 276 11.69 6.45 -0.41
C ILE A 276 12.77 5.47 -0.83
N PHE A 277 13.63 5.05 0.10
CA PHE A 277 14.77 4.16 -0.18
C PHE A 277 14.56 2.74 0.31
N SER A 278 13.54 2.50 1.11
CA SER A 278 13.23 1.17 1.67
C SER A 278 11.73 0.95 1.75
N GLY A 279 11.33 -0.29 1.81
CA GLY A 279 9.93 -0.68 1.90
C GLY A 279 9.64 -1.92 1.09
N SER A 280 8.38 -2.14 0.80
CA SER A 280 7.90 -3.22 -0.06
C SER A 280 6.57 -2.83 -0.70
N GLY A 281 6.19 -3.55 -1.74
CA GLY A 281 4.95 -3.32 -2.46
C GLY A 281 4.91 -1.99 -3.20
N MET A 282 3.81 -1.74 -3.86
CA MET A 282 3.54 -0.48 -4.54
C MET A 282 3.20 0.63 -3.52
N LYS A 283 3.60 1.86 -3.83
CA LYS A 283 3.37 3.01 -2.94
C LYS A 283 2.07 3.73 -3.31
N VAL A 284 1.08 3.72 -2.43
CA VAL A 284 -0.22 4.42 -2.63
C VAL A 284 -0.02 5.88 -3.01
N LYS A 285 0.93 6.57 -2.36
CA LYS A 285 1.25 7.98 -2.64
C LYS A 285 1.68 8.25 -4.09
N THR A 286 2.33 7.30 -4.74
CA THR A 286 2.67 7.39 -6.17
C THR A 286 1.40 7.32 -7.02
N CYS A 287 0.49 6.40 -6.71
CA CYS A 287 -0.81 6.30 -7.37
C CYS A 287 -1.65 7.58 -7.19
N GLU A 288 -1.71 8.11 -5.96
CA GLU A 288 -2.40 9.37 -5.67
C GLU A 288 -1.79 10.54 -6.45
N SER A 289 -0.47 10.60 -6.53
CA SER A 289 0.21 11.64 -7.30
C SER A 289 -0.10 11.54 -8.80
N LEU A 290 -0.16 10.33 -9.34
CA LEU A 290 -0.58 10.09 -10.73
C LEU A 290 -2.05 10.49 -10.94
N MET A 291 -2.93 10.15 -9.99
CA MET A 291 -4.36 10.50 -10.02
C MET A 291 -4.57 12.01 -10.08
N TYR A 292 -3.82 12.78 -9.29
CA TYR A 292 -3.85 14.24 -9.35
C TYR A 292 -3.06 14.83 -10.54
N GLY A 293 -2.51 14.00 -11.43
CA GLY A 293 -1.71 14.48 -12.57
C GLY A 293 -0.49 15.27 -12.15
N LYS A 294 0.25 14.85 -11.12
CA LYS A 294 1.44 15.55 -10.65
C LYS A 294 2.70 15.10 -11.37
N ASN A 295 3.65 16.01 -11.50
CA ASN A 295 5.03 15.64 -11.74
C ASN A 295 5.59 14.99 -10.48
N ILE A 296 6.32 13.89 -10.63
CA ILE A 296 6.83 13.10 -9.50
C ILE A 296 8.33 12.90 -9.68
N ILE A 297 9.10 13.37 -8.70
CA ILE A 297 10.54 13.09 -8.59
C ILE A 297 10.68 12.07 -7.46
N GLY A 298 11.13 10.86 -7.78
CA GLY A 298 11.15 9.77 -6.82
C GLY A 298 12.24 8.75 -7.07
N THR A 299 12.47 7.90 -6.08
CA THR A 299 13.45 6.81 -6.12
C THR A 299 12.93 5.59 -6.88
N ASP A 300 13.80 4.62 -7.15
CA ASP A 300 13.40 3.30 -7.65
C ASP A 300 12.32 2.66 -6.77
N GLU A 301 12.47 2.76 -5.44
CA GLU A 301 11.50 2.18 -4.49
C GLU A 301 10.17 2.95 -4.49
N ALA A 302 10.18 4.27 -4.72
CA ALA A 302 8.95 5.05 -4.86
C ALA A 302 8.13 4.64 -6.09
N PHE A 303 8.82 4.22 -7.16
CA PHE A 303 8.22 3.79 -8.42
C PHE A 303 8.08 2.27 -8.55
N GLU A 304 8.42 1.51 -7.50
CA GLU A 304 8.32 0.05 -7.55
C GLU A 304 6.90 -0.42 -7.92
N GLY A 305 6.83 -1.27 -8.94
CA GLY A 305 5.57 -1.80 -9.48
C GLY A 305 4.83 -0.87 -10.44
N TYR A 306 5.32 0.36 -10.65
CA TYR A 306 4.77 1.31 -11.61
C TYR A 306 5.55 1.28 -12.93
N TYR A 307 4.84 1.09 -14.05
CA TYR A 307 5.45 1.10 -15.38
C TYR A 307 5.35 2.51 -15.98
N LEU A 308 6.36 3.34 -15.72
CA LEU A 308 6.41 4.76 -16.05
C LEU A 308 7.56 5.08 -17.01
N ASP A 309 7.35 6.07 -17.85
CA ASP A 309 8.39 6.82 -18.52
C ASP A 309 8.87 7.91 -17.55
N TYR A 310 10.05 7.73 -17.00
CA TYR A 310 10.55 8.57 -15.91
C TYR A 310 10.81 10.01 -16.36
N ASP A 311 11.19 10.22 -17.63
CA ASP A 311 11.40 11.57 -18.17
C ASP A 311 10.08 12.34 -18.32
N LYS A 312 8.97 11.61 -18.54
CA LYS A 312 7.64 12.22 -18.66
C LYS A 312 6.95 12.42 -17.35
N VAL A 313 7.19 11.55 -16.35
CA VAL A 313 6.53 11.67 -15.05
C VAL A 313 7.17 12.73 -14.16
N GLY A 314 8.44 13.09 -14.40
CA GLY A 314 9.18 14.10 -13.64
C GLY A 314 10.64 13.76 -13.41
N GLY A 315 10.95 12.59 -12.90
CA GLY A 315 12.32 12.13 -12.76
C GLY A 315 12.51 10.96 -11.80
N LYS A 316 13.45 10.06 -12.13
CA LYS A 316 13.86 8.99 -11.23
C LYS A 316 15.24 9.34 -10.67
N CYS A 317 15.34 9.47 -9.34
CA CYS A 317 16.50 9.94 -8.61
C CYS A 317 16.78 9.03 -7.41
N ASN A 318 18.01 8.56 -7.25
CA ASN A 318 18.42 7.71 -6.13
C ASN A 318 19.52 8.34 -5.25
N THR A 319 20.14 9.43 -5.72
CA THR A 319 21.17 10.18 -4.98
C THR A 319 20.74 11.64 -4.74
N ALA A 320 21.43 12.31 -3.82
CA ALA A 320 21.14 13.72 -3.52
C ALA A 320 21.42 14.61 -4.74
N GLU A 321 22.49 14.35 -5.47
CA GLU A 321 22.90 15.06 -6.66
C GLU A 321 21.82 14.95 -7.75
N GLU A 322 21.31 13.73 -8.01
CA GLU A 322 20.24 13.51 -8.99
C GLU A 322 18.96 14.29 -8.62
N PHE A 323 18.56 14.29 -7.33
CA PHE A 323 17.42 15.08 -6.86
C PHE A 323 17.67 16.57 -7.05
N ILE A 324 18.85 17.08 -6.65
CA ILE A 324 19.22 18.50 -6.74
C ILE A 324 19.20 18.95 -8.21
N ASP A 325 19.82 18.21 -9.11
CA ASP A 325 19.90 18.57 -10.52
C ASP A 325 18.53 18.52 -11.19
N THR A 326 17.73 17.49 -10.90
CA THR A 326 16.38 17.35 -11.44
C THR A 326 15.48 18.49 -10.94
N ILE A 327 15.52 18.85 -9.66
CA ILE A 327 14.73 19.94 -9.07
C ILE A 327 15.17 21.28 -9.66
N LYS A 328 16.48 21.55 -9.80
CA LYS A 328 16.99 22.78 -10.41
C LYS A 328 16.54 22.92 -11.86
N ASN A 329 16.66 21.84 -12.64
CA ASN A 329 16.21 21.83 -14.03
C ASN A 329 14.70 22.09 -14.13
N PHE A 330 13.93 21.51 -13.22
CA PHE A 330 12.48 21.71 -13.13
C PHE A 330 12.13 23.15 -12.77
N SER A 331 12.85 23.74 -11.80
CA SER A 331 12.59 25.10 -11.29
C SER A 331 13.03 26.22 -12.25
N ASN A 332 13.95 25.94 -13.15
CA ASN A 332 14.41 26.90 -14.15
C ASN A 332 13.42 27.14 -15.30
N ASN A 333 12.37 26.32 -15.40
CA ASN A 333 11.35 26.42 -16.43
C ASN A 333 9.97 26.71 -15.79
N PRO A 334 9.00 27.30 -16.52
CA PRO A 334 7.64 27.40 -16.05
C PRO A 334 7.06 26.03 -15.74
N ILE A 335 6.69 25.76 -14.49
CA ILE A 335 6.18 24.45 -14.06
C ILE A 335 4.70 24.37 -14.39
N CYS A 336 4.32 23.43 -15.23
CA CYS A 336 2.94 23.03 -15.35
C CYS A 336 2.58 22.13 -14.13
N LYS A 337 1.67 22.62 -13.28
CA LYS A 337 1.20 21.87 -12.10
C LYS A 337 0.48 20.58 -12.45
N TYR A 338 0.02 20.45 -13.68
CA TYR A 338 -0.71 19.30 -14.18
C TYR A 338 0.09 18.58 -15.27
N ASN A 339 0.47 17.36 -14.97
CA ASN A 339 1.16 16.46 -15.88
C ASN A 339 0.14 15.53 -16.56
N THR A 340 -0.13 15.77 -17.83
CA THR A 340 -1.09 14.99 -18.63
C THR A 340 -0.66 13.54 -18.78
N TYR A 341 0.65 13.25 -18.83
CA TYR A 341 1.16 11.88 -18.87
C TYR A 341 0.82 11.13 -17.58
N SER A 342 1.11 11.73 -16.41
CA SER A 342 0.79 11.13 -15.11
C SER A 342 -0.69 10.80 -14.99
N ARG A 343 -1.55 11.75 -15.35
CA ARG A 343 -3.01 11.55 -15.32
C ARG A 343 -3.48 10.44 -16.26
N LYS A 344 -3.00 10.44 -17.49
CA LYS A 344 -3.31 9.43 -18.48
C LYS A 344 -2.90 8.02 -18.01
N ILE A 345 -1.71 7.88 -17.45
CA ILE A 345 -1.23 6.59 -16.92
C ILE A 345 -2.09 6.12 -15.75
N TYR A 346 -2.52 7.02 -14.86
CA TYR A 346 -3.46 6.68 -13.81
C TYR A 346 -4.78 6.13 -14.40
N GLU A 347 -5.39 6.84 -15.35
CA GLU A 347 -6.66 6.44 -15.95
C GLU A 347 -6.58 5.08 -16.65
N GLU A 348 -5.48 4.84 -17.37
CA GLU A 348 -5.28 3.62 -18.15
C GLU A 348 -4.90 2.39 -17.31
N ARG A 349 -4.23 2.58 -16.15
CA ARG A 349 -3.57 1.46 -15.46
C ARG A 349 -3.84 1.39 -13.96
N TYR A 350 -4.12 2.51 -13.29
CA TYR A 350 -4.18 2.61 -11.83
C TYR A 350 -5.49 3.17 -11.30
N SER A 351 -6.50 3.32 -12.16
CA SER A 351 -7.88 3.63 -11.77
C SER A 351 -8.66 2.35 -11.45
N GLU A 352 -9.71 2.47 -10.65
CA GLU A 352 -10.61 1.33 -10.40
C GLU A 352 -11.23 0.79 -11.69
N ALA A 353 -11.52 1.68 -12.67
CA ALA A 353 -12.07 1.28 -13.95
C ALA A 353 -11.12 0.40 -14.76
N SER A 354 -9.80 0.69 -14.70
CA SER A 354 -8.79 -0.04 -15.47
C SER A 354 -8.62 -1.50 -15.04
N ILE A 355 -8.87 -1.81 -13.76
CA ILE A 355 -8.70 -3.17 -13.21
C ILE A 355 -9.99 -4.00 -13.19
N LYS A 356 -11.15 -3.38 -13.42
CA LYS A 356 -12.46 -4.00 -13.21
C LYS A 356 -12.65 -5.32 -13.98
N THR A 357 -12.24 -5.37 -15.23
CA THR A 357 -12.35 -6.58 -16.07
C THR A 357 -11.46 -7.70 -15.56
N THR A 358 -10.19 -7.41 -15.28
CA THR A 358 -9.22 -8.39 -14.74
C THR A 358 -9.67 -8.90 -13.38
N PHE A 359 -10.18 -8.02 -12.52
CA PHE A 359 -10.70 -8.41 -11.22
C PHE A 359 -11.93 -9.32 -11.34
N ALA A 360 -12.89 -8.99 -12.21
CA ALA A 360 -14.08 -9.81 -12.42
C ALA A 360 -13.76 -11.21 -12.95
N ALA A 361 -12.75 -11.35 -13.81
CA ALA A 361 -12.33 -12.63 -14.37
C ALA A 361 -11.79 -13.63 -13.31
N LEU A 362 -11.43 -13.18 -12.11
CA LEU A 362 -11.02 -14.08 -11.02
C LEU A 362 -12.16 -14.92 -10.46
N PHE A 363 -13.39 -14.51 -10.68
CA PHE A 363 -14.60 -15.12 -10.12
C PHE A 363 -15.41 -15.91 -11.15
N THR A 364 -14.85 -16.13 -12.30
CA THR A 364 -15.36 -17.03 -13.33
C THR A 364 -14.64 -18.37 -13.26
#